data_7ef61f9973c0097760c77cd59e90cd6d
#
_entry.id   7ef61f9973c0097760c77cd59e90cd6d
#
_cell.length_a   1.000
_cell.length_b   1.000
_cell.length_c   1.000
_cell.angle_alpha   90.00
_cell.angle_beta   90.00
_cell.angle_gamma   90.00
#
_symmetry.space_group_name_H-M   'P 1'
#
loop_
_entity.id
_entity.type
_entity.pdbx_description
1 polymer ?
#
loop_
_entity_poly.entity_id
_entity_poly.type
_entity_poly.pdbx_seq_one_letter_code
_entity_poly.pdbx_strand_id
1 'polypeptide(L)'
;ANSNYYNPYWGYQDGKVRNSRVVNDFAPTALLTWDWNINESMKLTTALSGKYGMYKSTKLNYNNSENPQPDYWKNLPSSYYNVWEAGDEANTDEALVNWNKAYNFLTASKANRQINWNRLYAANRGASAQGADAMYYIQAKNNDQLAFSLASSLKTDLTKNTSLDMGFVLSTTKGMHYQTME
;
A
#
# COMPACT_ATOMS: atom_id res chain seq x y z
N ALA A 1 8.38 8.31 21.73
CA ALA A 1 9.31 7.51 20.91
C ALA A 1 10.06 8.45 19.97
N ASN A 2 11.35 8.65 20.19
CA ASN A 2 12.20 9.48 19.33
C ASN A 2 12.84 8.65 18.20
N SER A 3 12.07 7.76 17.57
CA SER A 3 12.62 6.88 16.54
C SER A 3 11.76 6.93 15.29
N ASN A 4 12.37 7.26 14.16
CA ASN A 4 11.75 7.16 12.83
C ASN A 4 11.44 5.71 12.44
N TYR A 5 11.88 4.73 13.23
CA TYR A 5 11.65 3.30 13.02
C TYR A 5 10.45 2.75 13.79
N TYR A 6 9.71 3.61 14.50
CA TYR A 6 8.51 3.19 15.20
C TYR A 6 7.36 3.01 14.21
N ASN A 7 6.77 1.81 14.19
CA ASN A 7 5.61 1.49 13.34
C ASN A 7 4.33 1.39 14.20
N PRO A 8 3.42 2.37 14.14
CA PRO A 8 2.15 2.36 14.86
C PRO A 8 1.04 1.57 14.14
N TYR A 9 1.24 1.14 12.89
CA TYR A 9 0.18 0.59 12.02
C TYR A 9 -0.16 -0.87 12.27
N TRP A 10 0.29 -1.45 13.36
CA TRP A 10 -0.06 -2.80 13.78
C TRP A 10 -0.55 -2.82 15.24
N GLY A 11 -1.16 -3.91 15.65
CA GLY A 11 -1.59 -4.15 17.01
C GLY A 11 -1.93 -5.61 17.21
N TYR A 12 -2.37 -5.96 18.41
CA TYR A 12 -2.84 -7.31 18.69
C TYR A 12 -4.35 -7.41 18.50
N GLN A 13 -4.78 -8.46 17.82
CA GLN A 13 -6.15 -8.91 17.72
C GLN A 13 -6.19 -10.36 18.23
N ASP A 14 -6.90 -10.60 19.34
CA ASP A 14 -7.03 -11.93 19.96
C ASP A 14 -5.67 -12.63 20.16
N GLY A 15 -4.69 -11.85 20.65
CA GLY A 15 -3.33 -12.32 20.91
C GLY A 15 -2.42 -12.46 19.68
N LYS A 16 -2.94 -12.23 18.46
CA LYS A 16 -2.17 -12.29 17.22
C LYS A 16 -1.83 -10.89 16.69
N VAL A 17 -0.63 -10.74 16.15
CA VAL A 17 -0.23 -9.50 15.46
C VAL A 17 -1.03 -9.32 14.19
N ARG A 18 -1.65 -8.14 14.04
CA ARG A 18 -2.35 -7.73 12.83
C ARG A 18 -1.86 -6.35 12.37
N ASN A 19 -1.41 -6.28 11.12
CA ASN A 19 -1.05 -5.04 10.47
C ASN A 19 -2.26 -4.43 9.75
N SER A 20 -2.40 -3.10 9.83
CA SER A 20 -3.37 -2.37 9.02
C SER A 20 -2.85 -2.02 7.62
N ARG A 21 -1.52 -1.94 7.48
CA ARG A 21 -0.86 -1.68 6.19
C ARG A 21 -0.11 -2.92 5.74
N VAL A 22 -0.68 -3.60 4.75
CA VAL A 22 -0.10 -4.78 4.13
C VAL A 22 -0.01 -4.52 2.63
N VAL A 23 1.14 -4.80 2.06
CA VAL A 23 1.35 -4.78 0.61
C VAL A 23 1.59 -6.19 0.14
N ASN A 24 0.80 -6.63 -0.82
CA ASN A 24 0.99 -7.88 -1.55
C ASN A 24 1.25 -7.54 -3.00
N ASP A 25 2.36 -8.00 -3.53
CA ASP A 25 2.74 -7.85 -4.93
C ASP A 25 3.14 -9.21 -5.48
N PHE A 26 2.42 -9.67 -6.48
CA PHE A 26 2.66 -10.95 -7.14
C PHE A 26 2.52 -10.76 -8.64
N ALA A 27 3.62 -10.93 -9.38
CA ALA A 27 3.68 -10.63 -10.80
C ALA A 27 4.34 -11.76 -11.62
N PRO A 28 3.70 -12.93 -11.74
CA PRO A 28 4.21 -14.01 -12.58
C PRO A 28 4.34 -13.53 -14.03
N THR A 29 5.47 -13.90 -14.64
CA THR A 29 5.80 -13.59 -16.01
C THR A 29 6.25 -14.89 -16.70
N ALA A 30 5.69 -15.16 -17.88
CA ALA A 30 6.12 -16.21 -18.77
C ALA A 30 6.74 -15.62 -20.01
N LEU A 31 7.83 -16.20 -20.46
CA LEU A 31 8.53 -15.83 -21.69
C LEU A 31 8.82 -17.09 -22.52
N LEU A 32 8.42 -17.06 -23.77
CA LEU A 32 8.74 -18.08 -24.77
C LEU A 32 9.56 -17.40 -25.87
N THR A 33 10.75 -17.91 -26.13
CA THR A 33 11.60 -17.45 -27.24
C THR A 33 11.82 -18.59 -28.22
N TRP A 34 11.69 -18.28 -29.48
CA TRP A 34 11.94 -19.17 -30.59
C TRP A 34 12.96 -18.57 -31.54
N ASP A 35 14.10 -19.25 -31.68
CA ASP A 35 15.17 -18.92 -32.62
C ASP A 35 15.13 -19.88 -33.80
N TRP A 36 15.06 -19.31 -35.01
CA TRP A 36 15.06 -20.06 -36.24
C TRP A 36 16.18 -19.57 -37.17
N ASN A 37 17.17 -20.42 -37.37
CA ASN A 37 18.19 -20.21 -38.39
C ASN A 37 17.60 -20.67 -39.74
N ILE A 38 17.15 -19.70 -40.53
CA ILE A 38 16.51 -19.96 -41.83
C ILE A 38 17.58 -20.49 -42.84
N ASN A 39 18.76 -19.89 -42.81
CA ASN A 39 19.96 -20.33 -43.49
C ASN A 39 21.21 -19.75 -42.79
N GLU A 40 22.41 -19.94 -43.38
CA GLU A 40 23.69 -19.47 -42.80
C GLU A 40 23.77 -17.95 -42.61
N SER A 41 23.03 -17.19 -43.44
CA SER A 41 23.04 -15.71 -43.43
C SER A 41 21.80 -15.10 -42.79
N MET A 42 20.79 -15.90 -42.37
CA MET A 42 19.50 -15.38 -41.98
C MET A 42 18.97 -16.07 -40.72
N LYS A 43 18.71 -15.27 -39.67
CA LYS A 43 18.17 -15.73 -38.43
C LYS A 43 16.92 -14.92 -38.06
N LEU A 44 15.84 -15.63 -37.70
CA LEU A 44 14.62 -15.05 -37.13
C LEU A 44 14.54 -15.41 -35.64
N THR A 45 14.36 -14.41 -34.78
CA THR A 45 14.11 -14.57 -33.37
C THR A 45 12.71 -14.02 -33.03
N THR A 46 11.86 -14.86 -32.48
CA THR A 46 10.51 -14.44 -32.06
C THR A 46 10.34 -14.72 -30.57
N ALA A 47 9.86 -13.75 -29.80
CA ALA A 47 9.60 -13.85 -28.39
C ALA A 47 8.16 -13.48 -28.09
N LEU A 48 7.48 -14.32 -27.30
CA LEU A 48 6.17 -14.07 -26.74
C LEU A 48 6.29 -13.97 -25.22
N SER A 49 5.76 -12.91 -24.62
CA SER A 49 5.70 -12.78 -23.19
C SER A 49 4.29 -12.52 -22.71
N GLY A 50 3.98 -13.05 -21.52
CA GLY A 50 2.75 -12.80 -20.79
C GLY A 50 3.06 -12.50 -19.34
N LYS A 51 2.43 -11.45 -18.78
CA LYS A 51 2.55 -11.05 -17.38
C LYS A 51 1.16 -10.87 -16.79
N TYR A 52 0.93 -11.43 -15.61
CA TYR A 52 -0.22 -11.13 -14.78
C TYR A 52 0.24 -10.57 -13.43
N GLY A 53 0.09 -9.26 -13.23
CA GLY A 53 0.45 -8.58 -11.99
C GLY A 53 -0.76 -8.40 -11.10
N MET A 54 -0.63 -8.74 -9.82
CA MET A 54 -1.60 -8.45 -8.77
C MET A 54 -0.92 -7.61 -7.70
N TYR A 55 -1.41 -6.39 -7.50
CA TYR A 55 -0.91 -5.51 -6.45
C TYR A 55 -2.05 -5.10 -5.53
N LYS A 56 -1.92 -5.40 -4.25
CA LYS A 56 -2.88 -5.00 -3.21
C LYS A 56 -2.15 -4.24 -2.10
N SER A 57 -2.66 -3.06 -1.75
CA SER A 57 -2.17 -2.29 -0.61
C SER A 57 -3.34 -1.91 0.30
N THR A 58 -3.22 -2.25 1.60
CA THR A 58 -4.27 -2.01 2.59
C THR A 58 -3.98 -0.78 3.44
N LYS A 59 -5.02 -0.18 3.99
CA LYS A 59 -4.97 0.83 5.05
C LYS A 59 -6.20 0.72 5.96
N LEU A 60 -6.02 1.03 7.24
CA LEU A 60 -7.14 1.27 8.14
C LEU A 60 -7.79 2.61 7.79
N ASN A 61 -9.10 2.60 7.61
CA ASN A 61 -9.90 3.78 7.31
C ASN A 61 -11.07 3.88 8.30
N TYR A 62 -11.77 5.01 8.30
CA TYR A 62 -12.87 5.29 9.21
C TYR A 62 -13.95 6.13 8.54
N ASN A 63 -15.17 6.02 9.04
CA ASN A 63 -16.35 6.74 8.57
C ASN A 63 -17.09 7.33 9.76
N ASN A 64 -17.39 8.63 9.72
CA ASN A 64 -18.12 9.36 10.77
C ASN A 64 -17.63 9.08 12.21
N SER A 65 -16.32 8.94 12.37
CA SER A 65 -15.68 8.59 13.64
C SER A 65 -14.30 9.22 13.77
N GLU A 66 -13.68 9.09 14.94
CA GLU A 66 -12.34 9.58 15.19
C GLU A 66 -11.30 8.75 14.41
N ASN A 67 -10.21 9.40 14.03
CA ASN A 67 -9.07 8.71 13.39
C ASN A 67 -8.48 7.67 14.35
N PRO A 68 -8.47 6.37 13.97
CA PRO A 68 -8.03 5.29 14.85
C PRO A 68 -6.51 5.11 14.93
N GLN A 69 -5.76 5.92 14.20
CA GLN A 69 -4.31 5.76 14.12
C GLN A 69 -3.61 6.36 15.34
N PRO A 70 -2.74 5.62 16.03
CA PRO A 70 -2.06 6.11 17.22
C PRO A 70 -1.14 7.31 16.99
N ASP A 71 -0.65 7.49 15.76
CA ASP A 71 0.21 8.60 15.34
C ASP A 71 -0.55 9.77 14.71
N TYR A 72 -1.88 9.78 14.82
CA TYR A 72 -2.66 10.91 14.35
C TYR A 72 -2.27 12.19 15.11
N TRP A 73 -1.83 13.20 14.37
CA TRP A 73 -1.17 14.38 14.93
C TRP A 73 -1.98 15.11 16.01
N LYS A 74 -3.32 15.16 15.89
CA LYS A 74 -4.20 15.79 16.89
C LYS A 74 -4.15 15.11 18.25
N ASN A 75 -3.79 13.82 18.31
CA ASN A 75 -3.73 13.04 19.56
C ASN A 75 -2.30 13.01 20.15
N LEU A 76 -1.34 13.64 19.48
CA LEU A 76 0.03 13.69 19.96
C LEU A 76 0.25 14.88 20.91
N PRO A 77 1.12 14.74 21.91
CA PRO A 77 1.45 15.85 22.84
C PRO A 77 1.87 17.12 22.12
N SER A 78 2.59 17.01 20.99
CA SER A 78 3.05 18.17 20.20
C SER A 78 1.92 19.06 19.71
N SER A 79 0.71 18.53 19.45
CA SER A 79 -0.42 19.35 19.01
C SER A 79 -0.90 20.30 20.10
N TYR A 80 -0.86 19.85 21.34
CA TYR A 80 -1.24 20.67 22.51
C TYR A 80 -0.13 21.64 22.90
N TYR A 81 1.13 21.23 22.73
CA TYR A 81 2.29 22.10 22.96
C TYR A 81 2.27 23.32 22.04
N ASN A 82 1.97 23.16 20.78
CA ASN A 82 1.89 24.26 19.82
C ASN A 82 0.79 25.26 20.18
N VAL A 83 -0.34 24.83 20.75
CA VAL A 83 -1.40 25.73 21.24
C VAL A 83 -0.93 26.52 22.45
N TRP A 84 -0.23 25.86 23.38
CA TRP A 84 0.35 26.50 24.56
C TRP A 84 1.43 27.53 24.18
N GLU A 85 2.33 27.17 23.26
CA GLU A 85 3.42 28.07 22.81
C GLU A 85 2.90 29.30 22.06
N ALA A 86 1.76 29.17 21.36
CA ALA A 86 1.13 30.28 20.64
C ALA A 86 0.56 31.37 21.58
N GLY A 87 0.48 31.12 22.89
CA GLY A 87 0.17 32.13 23.89
C GLY A 87 -1.29 32.62 23.95
N ASP A 88 -2.23 31.77 23.51
CA ASP A 88 -3.66 32.03 23.73
C ASP A 88 -4.00 31.78 25.21
N GLU A 89 -4.06 32.85 25.98
CA GLU A 89 -4.26 32.84 27.44
C GLU A 89 -5.52 32.07 27.86
N ALA A 90 -6.58 32.04 27.05
CA ALA A 90 -7.83 31.37 27.37
C ALA A 90 -7.72 29.82 27.32
N ASN A 91 -6.73 29.28 26.60
CA ASN A 91 -6.58 27.84 26.36
C ASN A 91 -5.27 27.25 26.92
N THR A 92 -4.40 28.05 27.54
CA THR A 92 -3.06 27.62 27.96
C THR A 92 -3.10 26.53 29.02
N ASP A 93 -3.93 26.66 30.06
CA ASP A 93 -4.02 25.66 31.13
C ASP A 93 -4.67 24.37 30.65
N GLU A 94 -5.69 24.45 29.80
CA GLU A 94 -6.33 23.28 29.21
C GLU A 94 -5.37 22.55 28.24
N ALA A 95 -4.61 23.29 27.44
CA ALA A 95 -3.61 22.74 26.54
C ALA A 95 -2.52 21.99 27.31
N LEU A 96 -2.05 22.53 28.44
CA LEU A 96 -1.06 21.87 29.28
C LEU A 96 -1.63 20.58 29.94
N VAL A 97 -2.87 20.62 30.41
CA VAL A 97 -3.56 19.45 30.95
C VAL A 97 -3.68 18.35 29.87
N ASN A 98 -4.08 18.72 28.67
CA ASN A 98 -4.25 17.77 27.57
C ASN A 98 -2.89 17.24 27.07
N TRP A 99 -1.86 18.06 27.05
CA TRP A 99 -0.49 17.62 26.79
C TRP A 99 -0.04 16.54 27.78
N ASN A 100 -0.23 16.78 29.09
CA ASN A 100 0.11 15.83 30.15
C ASN A 100 -0.68 14.51 30.01
N LYS A 101 -1.98 14.59 29.73
CA LYS A 101 -2.82 13.40 29.50
C LYS A 101 -2.32 12.57 28.31
N ALA A 102 -2.07 13.22 27.17
CA ALA A 102 -1.58 12.56 25.96
C ALA A 102 -0.18 11.96 26.17
N TYR A 103 0.73 12.70 26.81
CA TYR A 103 2.07 12.25 27.13
C TYR A 103 2.05 11.01 28.04
N ASN A 104 1.32 11.09 29.17
CA ASN A 104 1.21 10.01 30.14
C ASN A 104 0.54 8.77 29.51
N PHE A 105 -0.51 8.94 28.70
CA PHE A 105 -1.14 7.84 27.98
C PHE A 105 -0.17 7.13 27.05
N LEU A 106 0.53 7.87 26.19
CA LEU A 106 1.44 7.29 25.19
C LEU A 106 2.68 6.67 25.81
N THR A 107 3.13 7.18 26.96
CA THR A 107 4.34 6.66 27.65
C THR A 107 4.04 5.49 28.60
N ALA A 108 2.81 5.35 29.08
CA ALA A 108 2.43 4.33 30.03
C ALA A 108 2.62 2.90 29.51
N SER A 109 2.37 2.66 28.23
CA SER A 109 2.58 1.33 27.64
C SER A 109 2.85 1.38 26.14
N LYS A 110 3.48 0.32 25.61
CA LYS A 110 3.65 0.14 24.17
C LYS A 110 2.29 -0.04 23.48
N ALA A 111 1.33 -0.69 24.13
CA ALA A 111 -0.01 -0.94 23.59
C ALA A 111 -0.75 0.36 23.27
N ASN A 112 -0.54 1.43 24.04
CA ASN A 112 -1.16 2.73 23.79
C ASN A 112 -0.63 3.44 22.53
N ARG A 113 0.46 2.96 21.99
CA ARG A 113 1.06 3.45 20.73
C ARG A 113 0.77 2.53 19.54
N GLN A 114 -0.05 1.53 19.72
CA GLN A 114 -0.42 0.54 18.69
C GLN A 114 -1.91 0.61 18.39
N ILE A 115 -2.32 0.08 17.24
CA ILE A 115 -3.75 -0.03 16.89
C ILE A 115 -4.44 -0.95 17.90
N ASN A 116 -5.49 -0.46 18.51
CA ASN A 116 -6.35 -1.25 19.40
C ASN A 116 -7.49 -1.89 18.60
N TRP A 117 -7.20 -3.03 17.96
CA TRP A 117 -8.17 -3.75 17.14
C TRP A 117 -9.44 -4.11 17.90
N ASN A 118 -9.33 -4.54 19.16
CA ASN A 118 -10.49 -4.92 19.95
C ASN A 118 -11.45 -3.73 20.19
N ARG A 119 -10.90 -2.51 20.39
CA ARG A 119 -11.71 -1.27 20.49
C ARG A 119 -12.43 -0.98 19.17
N LEU A 120 -11.75 -1.13 18.02
CA LEU A 120 -12.35 -0.88 16.72
C LEU A 120 -13.49 -1.86 16.41
N TYR A 121 -13.28 -3.14 16.71
CA TYR A 121 -14.35 -4.15 16.57
C TYR A 121 -15.51 -3.93 17.53
N ALA A 122 -15.24 -3.51 18.77
CA ALA A 122 -16.29 -3.19 19.73
C ALA A 122 -17.14 -2.00 19.24
N ALA A 123 -16.50 -0.96 18.70
CA ALA A 123 -17.18 0.19 18.11
C ALA A 123 -18.08 -0.21 16.92
N ASN A 124 -17.55 -1.04 16.00
CA ASN A 124 -18.35 -1.54 14.87
C ASN A 124 -19.55 -2.40 15.31
N ARG A 125 -19.38 -3.26 16.32
CA ARG A 125 -20.50 -4.03 16.88
C ARG A 125 -21.55 -3.13 17.52
N GLY A 126 -21.12 -2.06 18.22
CA GLY A 126 -22.03 -1.07 18.79
C GLY A 126 -22.80 -0.31 17.71
N ALA A 127 -22.16 0.08 16.62
CA ALA A 127 -22.80 0.73 15.47
C ALA A 127 -23.83 -0.20 14.82
N SER A 128 -23.44 -1.46 14.56
CA SER A 128 -24.32 -2.48 13.95
C SER A 128 -25.56 -2.76 14.82
N ALA A 129 -25.42 -2.81 16.14
CA ALA A 129 -26.53 -3.00 17.07
C ALA A 129 -27.55 -1.84 17.01
N GLN A 130 -27.14 -0.67 16.53
CA GLN A 130 -27.98 0.51 16.33
C GLN A 130 -28.46 0.66 14.89
N GLY A 131 -28.18 -0.31 14.01
CA GLY A 131 -28.52 -0.26 12.59
C GLY A 131 -27.67 0.73 11.78
N ALA A 132 -26.51 1.15 12.32
CA ALA A 132 -25.59 2.06 11.65
C ALA A 132 -24.46 1.30 10.92
N ASP A 133 -23.86 1.97 9.94
CA ASP A 133 -22.73 1.44 9.18
C ASP A 133 -21.47 1.28 10.05
N ALA A 134 -20.55 0.44 9.57
CA ALA A 134 -19.27 0.25 10.23
C ALA A 134 -18.47 1.56 10.29
N MET A 135 -17.97 1.87 11.48
CA MET A 135 -17.17 3.07 11.75
C MET A 135 -15.71 2.89 11.27
N TYR A 136 -15.18 1.68 11.36
CA TYR A 136 -13.79 1.36 11.03
C TYR A 136 -13.73 0.16 10.08
N TYR A 137 -12.89 0.25 9.07
CA TYR A 137 -12.74 -0.79 8.05
C TYR A 137 -11.34 -0.80 7.46
N ILE A 138 -10.92 -1.94 6.93
CA ILE A 138 -9.71 -2.04 6.12
C ILE A 138 -10.09 -1.79 4.67
N GLN A 139 -9.54 -0.72 4.11
CA GLN A 139 -9.64 -0.42 2.70
C GLN A 139 -8.42 -1.01 1.97
N ALA A 140 -8.66 -1.75 0.91
CA ALA A 140 -7.61 -2.24 0.01
C ALA A 140 -7.71 -1.56 -1.35
N LYS A 141 -6.59 -1.00 -1.81
CA LYS A 141 -6.40 -0.53 -3.17
C LYS A 141 -5.75 -1.65 -3.97
N ASN A 142 -6.40 -2.06 -5.06
CA ASN A 142 -5.94 -3.10 -5.96
C ASN A 142 -5.58 -2.47 -7.31
N ASN A 143 -4.40 -2.84 -7.84
CA ASN A 143 -3.91 -2.43 -9.15
C ASN A 143 -3.42 -3.69 -9.86
N ASP A 144 -4.34 -4.37 -10.55
CA ASP A 144 -4.00 -5.58 -11.29
C ASP A 144 -3.68 -5.24 -12.73
N GLN A 145 -2.81 -6.01 -13.34
CA GLN A 145 -2.34 -5.79 -14.70
C GLN A 145 -2.23 -7.11 -15.46
N LEU A 146 -2.79 -7.13 -16.68
CA LEU A 146 -2.56 -8.19 -17.64
C LEU A 146 -1.82 -7.59 -18.84
N ALA A 147 -0.66 -8.12 -19.16
CA ALA A 147 0.15 -7.64 -20.28
C ALA A 147 0.62 -8.80 -21.15
N PHE A 148 0.56 -8.61 -22.46
CA PHE A 148 1.13 -9.50 -23.48
C PHE A 148 2.02 -8.71 -24.42
N SER A 149 3.11 -9.32 -24.85
CA SER A 149 4.01 -8.75 -25.83
C SER A 149 4.50 -9.82 -26.79
N LEU A 150 4.50 -9.49 -28.07
CA LEU A 150 5.10 -10.25 -29.16
C LEU A 150 6.19 -9.39 -29.77
N ALA A 151 7.42 -9.90 -29.80
CA ALA A 151 8.55 -9.28 -30.47
C ALA A 151 9.09 -10.25 -31.52
N SER A 152 9.43 -9.74 -32.70
CA SER A 152 10.10 -10.55 -33.71
C SER A 152 11.19 -9.73 -34.40
N SER A 153 12.35 -10.30 -34.57
CA SER A 153 13.48 -9.67 -35.26
C SER A 153 14.10 -10.62 -36.27
N LEU A 154 14.38 -10.11 -37.45
CA LEU A 154 15.08 -10.79 -38.53
C LEU A 154 16.44 -10.14 -38.71
N LYS A 155 17.47 -10.94 -38.58
CA LYS A 155 18.84 -10.56 -38.92
C LYS A 155 19.26 -11.28 -40.20
N THR A 156 19.78 -10.55 -41.17
CA THR A 156 20.26 -11.12 -42.44
C THR A 156 21.51 -10.43 -42.95
N ASP A 157 22.48 -11.19 -43.45
CA ASP A 157 23.65 -10.69 -44.13
C ASP A 157 23.34 -10.56 -45.62
N LEU A 158 23.26 -9.32 -46.10
CA LEU A 158 22.99 -9.02 -47.52
C LEU A 158 24.23 -9.19 -48.38
N THR A 159 25.39 -8.84 -47.85
CA THR A 159 26.71 -9.03 -48.48
C THR A 159 27.74 -9.35 -47.40
N LYS A 160 28.98 -9.66 -47.79
CA LYS A 160 30.08 -9.88 -46.81
C LYS A 160 30.34 -8.70 -45.86
N ASN A 161 29.92 -7.48 -46.26
CA ASN A 161 30.19 -6.25 -45.51
C ASN A 161 28.91 -5.52 -45.08
N THR A 162 27.74 -6.08 -45.36
CA THR A 162 26.47 -5.41 -45.07
C THR A 162 25.52 -6.40 -44.43
N SER A 163 25.06 -6.10 -43.21
CA SER A 163 23.98 -6.81 -42.52
C SER A 163 22.77 -5.91 -42.32
N LEU A 164 21.59 -6.50 -42.31
CA LEU A 164 20.33 -5.83 -42.06
C LEU A 164 19.66 -6.50 -40.84
N ASP A 165 19.33 -5.69 -39.86
CA ASP A 165 18.50 -6.08 -38.70
C ASP A 165 17.20 -5.32 -38.79
N MET A 166 16.07 -6.03 -38.77
CA MET A 166 14.74 -5.45 -38.74
C MET A 166 13.86 -6.22 -37.76
N GLY A 167 12.91 -5.51 -37.15
CA GLY A 167 12.01 -6.15 -36.22
C GLY A 167 10.79 -5.29 -35.89
N PHE A 168 9.86 -5.90 -35.17
CA PHE A 168 8.70 -5.21 -34.62
C PHE A 168 8.40 -5.71 -33.20
N VAL A 169 7.72 -4.88 -32.43
CA VAL A 169 7.16 -5.24 -31.13
C VAL A 169 5.68 -4.84 -31.12
N LEU A 170 4.82 -5.79 -30.78
CA LEU A 170 3.41 -5.56 -30.50
C LEU A 170 3.18 -5.83 -29.03
N SER A 171 2.53 -4.90 -28.33
CA SER A 171 2.20 -5.09 -26.94
C SER A 171 0.79 -4.60 -26.62
N THR A 172 0.16 -5.29 -25.69
CA THR A 172 -1.13 -4.86 -25.12
C THR A 172 -1.08 -4.99 -23.62
N THR A 173 -1.70 -4.02 -22.94
CA THR A 173 -1.77 -4.01 -21.48
C THR A 173 -3.18 -3.61 -21.06
N LYS A 174 -3.75 -4.39 -20.15
CA LYS A 174 -5.01 -4.06 -19.47
C LYS A 174 -4.74 -3.84 -17.99
N GLY A 175 -5.01 -2.64 -17.50
CA GLY A 175 -5.00 -2.31 -16.07
C GLY A 175 -6.41 -2.45 -15.49
N MET A 176 -6.48 -2.96 -14.25
CA MET A 176 -7.70 -3.06 -13.47
C MET A 176 -7.45 -2.40 -12.12
N HIS A 177 -8.15 -1.29 -11.86
CA HIS A 177 -7.98 -0.50 -10.65
C HIS A 177 -9.29 -0.46 -9.89
N TYR A 178 -9.29 -1.01 -8.67
CA TYR A 178 -10.49 -1.05 -7.85
C TYR A 178 -10.13 -1.01 -6.36
N GLN A 179 -11.14 -0.77 -5.53
CA GLN A 179 -11.00 -0.77 -4.09
C GLN A 179 -11.96 -1.79 -3.49
N THR A 180 -11.50 -2.46 -2.43
CA THR A 180 -12.33 -3.35 -1.61
C THR A 180 -12.29 -2.90 -0.16
N MET A 181 -13.33 -3.24 0.61
CA MET A 181 -13.45 -2.97 2.04
C MET A 181 -13.72 -4.30 2.78
N GLU A 182 -13.05 -4.44 3.94
CA GLU A 182 -13.21 -5.56 4.88
C GLU A 182 -13.57 -5.01 6.25
#